data_78c5c46a2b1278bf212a28168f993daa
#
_entry.id   78c5c46a2b1278bf212a28168f993daa
#
_cell.length_a   1.000
_cell.length_b   1.000
_cell.length_c   1.000
_cell.angle_alpha   90.00
_cell.angle_beta   90.00
_cell.angle_gamma   90.00
#
_symmetry.space_group_name_H-M   'P 1'
#
loop_
_entity.id
_entity.type
_entity.pdbx_description
1 polymer ?
#
loop_
_entity_poly.entity_id
_entity_poly.type
_entity_poly.pdbx_seq_one_letter_code
_entity_poly.pdbx_strand_id
1 'polypeptide(L)'
;MSDFPSVILEQAVNQMASLPGVGRRTALRLVLHLLRQSDEQVEAFAGAFSRLKKEVRYCCECHNISDTERCPICSSTRRDHSTICVVENVQDVMSIENTGQYNGVYHVLGGVISPMEGIGPKDIEIDSLIERIAKEEVQEVILALPTTMEGDTTNFYIYRRIQNAGAELKISQIARGVAVGNQLEYTDEITLGRSIVNRTEFKG
;
A
#
# COMPACT_ATOMS: atom_id res chain seq x y z
N MET A 1 22.19 31.00 18.86
CA MET A 1 23.28 30.12 19.37
C MET A 1 22.78 28.70 19.16
N SER A 2 23.59 27.82 18.59
CA SER A 2 23.24 26.40 18.41
C SER A 2 23.13 25.74 19.79
N ASP A 3 22.04 24.99 20.05
CA ASP A 3 21.85 24.22 21.29
C ASP A 3 22.77 23.02 21.38
N PHE A 4 23.60 22.80 20.37
CA PHE A 4 24.46 21.61 20.23
C PHE A 4 25.95 21.98 20.29
N PRO A 5 26.78 21.13 20.91
CA PRO A 5 28.22 21.37 21.00
C PRO A 5 28.95 21.15 19.65
N SER A 6 28.29 20.64 18.63
CA SER A 6 28.83 20.36 17.31
C SER A 6 27.78 20.64 16.22
N VAL A 7 28.17 21.35 15.18
CA VAL A 7 27.36 21.62 13.99
C VAL A 7 27.05 20.32 13.24
N ILE A 8 28.00 19.38 13.18
CA ILE A 8 27.81 18.08 12.55
C ILE A 8 26.75 17.26 13.28
N LEU A 9 26.78 17.28 14.63
CA LEU A 9 25.77 16.62 15.45
C LEU A 9 24.38 17.23 15.19
N GLU A 10 24.30 18.55 15.15
CA GLU A 10 23.04 19.25 14.88
C GLU A 10 22.46 18.89 13.51
N GLN A 11 23.30 18.84 12.46
CA GLN A 11 22.88 18.43 11.13
C GLN A 11 22.32 17.00 11.11
N ALA A 12 23.00 16.05 11.74
CA ALA A 12 22.54 14.67 11.84
C ALA A 12 21.19 14.55 12.57
N VAL A 13 21.03 15.28 13.69
CA VAL A 13 19.79 15.33 14.45
C VAL A 13 18.65 15.94 13.63
N ASN A 14 18.90 17.01 12.89
CA ASN A 14 17.90 17.63 12.02
C ASN A 14 17.45 16.71 10.92
N GLN A 15 18.37 15.97 10.25
CA GLN A 15 18.03 14.98 9.23
C GLN A 15 17.21 13.82 9.82
N MET A 16 17.56 13.32 10.99
CA MET A 16 16.81 12.27 11.65
C MET A 16 15.41 12.76 12.09
N ALA A 17 15.31 14.00 12.54
CA ALA A 17 14.04 14.63 12.98
C ALA A 17 13.13 15.04 11.81
N SER A 18 13.61 15.04 10.56
CA SER A 18 12.77 15.26 9.37
C SER A 18 11.91 14.06 9.01
N LEU A 19 12.17 12.89 9.60
CA LEU A 19 11.38 11.69 9.38
C LEU A 19 10.03 11.80 10.12
N PRO A 20 8.91 11.38 9.48
CA PRO A 20 7.59 11.39 10.11
C PRO A 20 7.58 10.61 11.43
N GLY A 21 7.01 11.20 12.48
CA GLY A 21 6.93 10.57 13.81
C GLY A 21 8.22 10.62 14.63
N VAL A 22 9.32 11.18 14.10
CA VAL A 22 10.59 11.31 14.81
C VAL A 22 10.75 12.73 15.37
N GLY A 23 10.43 12.90 16.66
CA GLY A 23 10.67 14.17 17.36
C GLY A 23 12.17 14.40 17.64
N ARG A 24 12.55 15.68 17.85
CA ARG A 24 13.95 16.11 18.07
C ARG A 24 14.67 15.35 19.20
N ARG A 25 13.96 15.01 20.28
CA ARG A 25 14.50 14.24 21.40
C ARG A 25 14.82 12.78 21.00
N THR A 26 13.94 12.16 20.22
CA THR A 26 14.16 10.80 19.68
C THR A 26 15.30 10.82 18.67
N ALA A 27 15.34 11.82 17.77
CA ALA A 27 16.40 12.00 16.80
C ALA A 27 17.78 12.09 17.46
N LEU A 28 17.92 12.93 18.50
CA LEU A 28 19.16 13.02 19.25
C LEU A 28 19.60 11.67 19.84
N ARG A 29 18.67 10.92 20.45
CA ARG A 29 18.97 9.60 21.00
C ARG A 29 19.45 8.62 19.94
N LEU A 30 18.84 8.62 18.75
CA LEU A 30 19.22 7.75 17.63
C LEU A 30 20.60 8.13 17.09
N VAL A 31 20.86 9.43 16.88
CA VAL A 31 22.16 9.93 16.40
C VAL A 31 23.29 9.60 17.39
N LEU A 32 23.06 9.80 18.71
CA LEU A 32 24.03 9.43 19.73
C LEU A 32 24.25 7.91 19.82
N HIS A 33 23.26 7.09 19.47
CA HIS A 33 23.43 5.66 19.33
C HIS A 33 24.34 5.32 18.15
N LEU A 34 24.09 5.91 16.98
CA LEU A 34 24.95 5.72 15.79
C LEU A 34 26.39 6.19 16.02
N LEU A 35 26.60 7.28 16.74
CA LEU A 35 27.94 7.76 17.08
C LEU A 35 28.78 6.78 17.92
N ARG A 36 28.13 5.80 18.56
CA ARG A 36 28.80 4.74 19.35
C ARG A 36 29.05 3.46 18.54
N GLN A 37 28.51 3.37 17.33
CA GLN A 37 28.75 2.24 16.43
C GLN A 37 30.11 2.38 15.72
N SER A 38 30.58 1.30 15.09
CA SER A 38 31.76 1.40 14.25
C SER A 38 31.48 2.14 12.94
N ASP A 39 32.51 2.67 12.31
CA ASP A 39 32.38 3.41 11.05
C ASP A 39 31.74 2.53 9.97
N GLU A 40 32.10 1.23 9.91
CA GLU A 40 31.54 0.27 8.96
C GLU A 40 30.00 0.08 9.17
N GLN A 41 29.54 0.07 10.42
CA GLN A 41 28.13 -0.07 10.73
C GLN A 41 27.34 1.19 10.33
N VAL A 42 27.91 2.37 10.55
CA VAL A 42 27.29 3.64 10.17
C VAL A 42 27.26 3.80 8.65
N GLU A 43 28.34 3.43 7.97
CA GLU A 43 28.40 3.44 6.49
C GLU A 43 27.40 2.45 5.88
N ALA A 44 27.28 1.24 6.43
CA ALA A 44 26.30 0.25 5.98
C ALA A 44 24.87 0.75 6.16
N PHE A 45 24.57 1.38 7.32
CA PHE A 45 23.27 2.00 7.59
C PHE A 45 22.94 3.11 6.58
N ALA A 46 23.82 4.08 6.40
CA ALA A 46 23.64 5.18 5.45
C ALA A 46 23.55 4.67 4.00
N GLY A 47 24.40 3.70 3.64
CA GLY A 47 24.44 3.07 2.34
C GLY A 47 23.14 2.35 1.98
N ALA A 48 22.48 1.70 2.96
CA ALA A 48 21.21 1.02 2.73
C ALA A 48 20.12 1.99 2.24
N PHE A 49 19.97 3.16 2.87
CA PHE A 49 18.99 4.16 2.43
C PHE A 49 19.37 4.81 1.09
N SER A 50 20.66 5.04 0.86
CA SER A 50 21.13 5.58 -0.41
C SER A 50 20.85 4.62 -1.57
N ARG A 51 21.07 3.32 -1.37
CA ARG A 51 20.76 2.28 -2.37
C ARG A 51 19.25 2.13 -2.56
N LEU A 52 18.48 2.08 -1.48
CA LEU A 52 17.02 2.02 -1.55
C LEU A 52 16.46 3.07 -2.52
N LYS A 53 16.89 4.33 -2.37
CA LYS A 53 16.39 5.43 -3.23
C LYS A 53 16.86 5.34 -4.68
N LYS A 54 18.04 4.75 -4.94
CA LYS A 54 18.65 4.71 -6.27
C LYS A 54 18.30 3.46 -7.07
N GLU A 55 18.16 2.32 -6.40
CA GLU A 55 18.09 1.00 -7.01
C GLU A 55 16.69 0.41 -7.05
N VAL A 56 15.86 0.74 -6.04
CA VAL A 56 14.47 0.27 -6.02
C VAL A 56 13.67 0.88 -7.18
N ARG A 57 12.90 0.04 -7.83
CA ARG A 57 12.03 0.37 -8.97
C ARG A 57 10.58 0.04 -8.63
N TYR A 58 9.69 0.52 -9.47
CA TYR A 58 8.30 0.05 -9.49
C TYR A 58 8.14 -0.99 -10.60
N CYS A 59 7.43 -2.08 -10.29
CA CYS A 59 7.14 -3.12 -11.26
C CYS A 59 6.36 -2.54 -12.44
N CYS A 60 6.80 -2.83 -13.67
CA CYS A 60 6.18 -2.32 -14.89
C CYS A 60 4.72 -2.79 -15.10
N GLU A 61 4.28 -3.86 -14.40
CA GLU A 61 2.92 -4.37 -14.52
C GLU A 61 2.00 -3.97 -13.37
N CYS A 62 2.48 -4.08 -12.14
CA CYS A 62 1.60 -3.93 -10.97
C CYS A 62 1.94 -2.72 -10.09
N HIS A 63 2.98 -1.96 -10.41
CA HIS A 63 3.46 -0.77 -9.67
C HIS A 63 3.89 -1.05 -8.22
N ASN A 64 4.03 -2.33 -7.83
CA ASN A 64 4.63 -2.69 -6.55
C ASN A 64 6.13 -2.43 -6.55
N ILE A 65 6.73 -2.25 -5.38
CA ILE A 65 8.18 -2.10 -5.22
C ILE A 65 8.89 -3.38 -5.66
N SER A 66 10.00 -3.23 -6.41
CA SER A 66 10.78 -4.34 -6.95
C SER A 66 12.25 -3.95 -7.13
N ASP A 67 13.15 -4.93 -7.02
CA ASP A 67 14.56 -4.80 -7.39
C ASP A 67 14.78 -5.03 -8.89
N THR A 68 13.77 -5.55 -9.59
CA THR A 68 13.79 -5.85 -11.03
C THR A 68 12.64 -5.15 -11.75
N GLU A 69 12.68 -5.11 -13.09
CA GLU A 69 11.64 -4.48 -13.91
C GLU A 69 10.25 -5.08 -13.63
N ARG A 70 10.19 -6.40 -13.45
CA ARG A 70 8.98 -7.15 -13.11
C ARG A 70 9.15 -7.80 -11.74
N CYS A 71 8.24 -7.55 -10.81
CA CYS A 71 8.35 -8.04 -9.44
C CYS A 71 8.21 -9.57 -9.34
N PRO A 72 8.66 -10.20 -8.24
CA PRO A 72 8.57 -11.65 -8.05
C PRO A 72 7.12 -12.18 -8.12
N ILE A 73 6.11 -11.40 -7.72
CA ILE A 73 4.70 -11.80 -7.78
C ILE A 73 4.25 -11.89 -9.24
N CYS A 74 4.47 -10.83 -10.03
CA CYS A 74 4.09 -10.82 -11.45
C CYS A 74 4.90 -11.80 -12.31
N SER A 75 6.14 -12.11 -11.92
CA SER A 75 6.99 -13.09 -12.64
C SER A 75 6.69 -14.53 -12.28
N SER A 76 5.91 -14.78 -11.23
CA SER A 76 5.65 -16.14 -10.75
C SER A 76 4.60 -16.87 -11.60
N THR A 77 4.95 -18.02 -12.15
CA THR A 77 4.02 -18.91 -12.86
C THR A 77 3.10 -19.68 -11.92
N ARG A 78 3.29 -19.58 -10.60
CA ARG A 78 2.44 -20.21 -9.60
C ARG A 78 1.25 -19.35 -9.21
N ARG A 79 1.27 -18.06 -9.59
CA ARG A 79 0.19 -17.12 -9.33
C ARG A 79 -0.90 -17.20 -10.37
N ASP A 80 -2.11 -16.98 -9.93
CA ASP A 80 -3.25 -16.83 -10.81
C ASP A 80 -3.28 -15.41 -11.41
N HIS A 81 -2.85 -15.28 -12.65
CA HIS A 81 -2.82 -14.01 -13.37
C HIS A 81 -4.21 -13.57 -13.86
N SER A 82 -5.22 -14.42 -13.80
CA SER A 82 -6.59 -14.05 -14.15
C SER A 82 -7.31 -13.25 -13.04
N THR A 83 -6.71 -13.18 -11.85
CA THR A 83 -7.27 -12.48 -10.69
C THR A 83 -6.35 -11.35 -10.24
N ILE A 84 -6.83 -10.11 -10.31
CA ILE A 84 -6.08 -8.90 -9.90
C ILE A 84 -6.68 -8.31 -8.63
N CYS A 85 -5.87 -8.18 -7.57
CA CYS A 85 -6.23 -7.43 -6.37
C CYS A 85 -5.71 -5.99 -6.47
N VAL A 86 -6.63 -5.02 -6.53
CA VAL A 86 -6.33 -3.60 -6.59
C VAL A 86 -6.22 -3.04 -5.19
N VAL A 87 -5.07 -2.47 -4.87
CA VAL A 87 -4.74 -1.91 -3.56
C VAL A 87 -4.28 -0.46 -3.68
N GLU A 88 -4.36 0.29 -2.58
CA GLU A 88 -3.91 1.67 -2.55
C GLU A 88 -2.38 1.76 -2.61
N ASN A 89 -1.68 0.98 -1.78
CA ASN A 89 -0.25 1.12 -1.58
C ASN A 89 0.47 -0.22 -1.36
N VAL A 90 1.80 -0.17 -1.28
CA VAL A 90 2.67 -1.35 -1.12
C VAL A 90 2.46 -2.05 0.23
N GLN A 91 2.11 -1.32 1.30
CA GLN A 91 1.85 -1.90 2.61
C GLN A 91 0.61 -2.81 2.58
N ASP A 92 -0.38 -2.49 1.76
CA ASP A 92 -1.57 -3.33 1.57
C ASP A 92 -1.20 -4.65 0.89
N VAL A 93 -0.31 -4.61 -0.13
CA VAL A 93 0.25 -5.84 -0.72
C VAL A 93 0.89 -6.71 0.34
N MET A 94 1.78 -6.14 1.16
CA MET A 94 2.46 -6.88 2.22
C MET A 94 1.47 -7.47 3.23
N SER A 95 0.43 -6.71 3.59
CA SER A 95 -0.60 -7.13 4.54
C SER A 95 -1.42 -8.32 4.01
N ILE A 96 -1.81 -8.28 2.73
CA ILE A 96 -2.56 -9.38 2.10
C ILE A 96 -1.65 -10.61 1.93
N GLU A 97 -0.41 -10.45 1.46
CA GLU A 97 0.55 -11.55 1.32
C GLU A 97 0.81 -12.27 2.65
N ASN A 98 0.91 -11.53 3.76
CA ASN A 98 1.11 -12.10 5.09
C ASN A 98 -0.05 -13.02 5.54
N THR A 99 -1.23 -12.89 4.95
CA THR A 99 -2.34 -13.80 5.25
C THR A 99 -2.14 -15.21 4.67
N GLY A 100 -1.36 -15.35 3.60
CA GLY A 100 -1.19 -16.59 2.86
C GLY A 100 -2.47 -17.13 2.19
N GLN A 101 -3.54 -16.32 2.09
CA GLN A 101 -4.84 -16.73 1.56
C GLN A 101 -5.09 -16.28 0.12
N TYR A 102 -4.22 -15.42 -0.43
CA TYR A 102 -4.37 -14.88 -1.77
C TYR A 102 -3.30 -15.42 -2.71
N ASN A 103 -3.70 -15.91 -3.87
CA ASN A 103 -2.80 -16.49 -4.87
C ASN A 103 -2.83 -15.75 -6.22
N GLY A 104 -3.58 -14.66 -6.34
CA GLY A 104 -3.59 -13.83 -7.55
C GLY A 104 -2.42 -12.85 -7.62
N VAL A 105 -2.52 -11.89 -8.54
CA VAL A 105 -1.57 -10.79 -8.71
C VAL A 105 -2.17 -9.47 -8.23
N TYR A 106 -1.35 -8.43 -8.11
CA TYR A 106 -1.76 -7.15 -7.58
C TYR A 106 -1.73 -6.05 -8.64
N HIS A 107 -2.39 -4.95 -8.32
CA HIS A 107 -2.21 -3.66 -8.96
C HIS A 107 -2.23 -2.56 -7.89
N VAL A 108 -1.11 -1.86 -7.73
CA VAL A 108 -0.94 -0.80 -6.74
C VAL A 108 -1.26 0.54 -7.39
N LEU A 109 -2.26 1.25 -6.86
CA LEU A 109 -2.70 2.53 -7.42
C LEU A 109 -1.76 3.70 -7.08
N GLY A 110 -1.02 3.60 -5.97
CA GLY A 110 -0.19 4.69 -5.45
C GLY A 110 -0.96 5.76 -4.66
N GLY A 111 -2.27 5.55 -4.44
CA GLY A 111 -3.16 6.43 -3.69
C GLY A 111 -4.63 6.18 -3.99
N VAL A 112 -5.48 7.07 -3.49
CA VAL A 112 -6.93 7.12 -3.77
C VAL A 112 -7.31 8.50 -4.31
N ILE A 113 -8.42 8.59 -5.03
CA ILE A 113 -8.96 9.88 -5.49
C ILE A 113 -9.36 10.70 -4.27
N SER A 114 -8.66 11.82 -4.06
CA SER A 114 -8.87 12.74 -2.94
C SER A 114 -8.86 14.19 -3.44
N PRO A 115 -10.01 14.77 -3.81
CA PRO A 115 -10.09 16.14 -4.27
C PRO A 115 -9.60 17.16 -3.23
N MET A 116 -9.74 16.84 -1.94
CA MET A 116 -9.28 17.69 -0.85
C MET A 116 -7.75 17.78 -0.79
N GLU A 117 -7.06 16.72 -1.20
CA GLU A 117 -5.60 16.66 -1.30
C GLU A 117 -5.08 16.98 -2.71
N GLY A 118 -5.99 17.30 -3.66
CA GLY A 118 -5.65 17.59 -5.03
C GLY A 118 -5.31 16.36 -5.86
N ILE A 119 -5.61 15.15 -5.38
CA ILE A 119 -5.34 13.88 -6.08
C ILE A 119 -6.52 13.52 -6.97
N GLY A 120 -6.33 13.58 -8.27
CA GLY A 120 -7.30 13.17 -9.28
C GLY A 120 -7.04 11.77 -9.85
N PRO A 121 -7.94 11.27 -10.72
CA PRO A 121 -7.79 9.93 -11.33
C PRO A 121 -6.53 9.75 -12.19
N LYS A 122 -5.91 10.85 -12.63
CA LYS A 122 -4.69 10.82 -13.46
C LYS A 122 -3.41 10.82 -12.65
N ASP A 123 -3.53 11.07 -11.35
CA ASP A 123 -2.39 11.12 -10.43
C ASP A 123 -2.10 9.75 -9.80
N ILE A 124 -2.95 8.76 -10.07
CA ILE A 124 -2.87 7.38 -9.59
C ILE A 124 -3.01 6.38 -10.75
N GLU A 125 -2.56 5.16 -10.56
CA GLU A 125 -2.36 4.14 -11.59
C GLU A 125 -3.66 3.41 -12.01
N ILE A 126 -4.73 4.18 -12.32
CA ILE A 126 -6.00 3.60 -12.83
C ILE A 126 -5.92 3.32 -14.33
N ASP A 127 -5.32 4.22 -15.12
CA ASP A 127 -5.26 4.04 -16.57
C ASP A 127 -4.45 2.79 -16.94
N SER A 128 -3.32 2.55 -16.26
CA SER A 128 -2.51 1.34 -16.41
C SER A 128 -3.26 0.07 -16.01
N LEU A 129 -4.14 0.12 -14.99
CA LEU A 129 -5.02 -1.00 -14.64
C LEU A 129 -5.98 -1.33 -15.79
N ILE A 130 -6.63 -0.32 -16.38
CA ILE A 130 -7.57 -0.53 -17.49
C ILE A 130 -6.85 -1.09 -18.73
N GLU A 131 -5.67 -0.56 -19.05
CA GLU A 131 -4.84 -1.10 -20.13
C GLU A 131 -4.44 -2.55 -19.89
N ARG A 132 -4.11 -2.90 -18.65
CA ARG A 132 -3.74 -4.26 -18.26
C ARG A 132 -4.92 -5.21 -18.43
N ILE A 133 -6.10 -4.84 -17.96
CA ILE A 133 -7.34 -5.62 -18.12
C ILE A 133 -7.66 -5.85 -19.60
N ALA A 134 -7.40 -4.89 -20.47
CA ALA A 134 -7.65 -5.02 -21.91
C ALA A 134 -6.64 -5.93 -22.64
N LYS A 135 -5.44 -6.12 -22.07
CA LYS A 135 -4.35 -6.89 -22.67
C LYS A 135 -4.27 -8.33 -22.13
N GLU A 136 -4.71 -8.57 -20.91
CA GLU A 136 -4.62 -9.83 -20.20
C GLU A 136 -6.02 -10.51 -20.13
N GLU A 137 -6.06 -11.82 -20.01
CA GLU A 137 -7.31 -12.58 -19.79
C GLU A 137 -7.76 -12.51 -18.33
N VAL A 138 -8.10 -11.29 -17.87
CA VAL A 138 -8.53 -11.06 -16.49
C VAL A 138 -9.98 -11.50 -16.31
N GLN A 139 -10.22 -12.36 -15.33
CA GLN A 139 -11.55 -12.89 -14.98
C GLN A 139 -12.15 -12.19 -13.75
N GLU A 140 -11.30 -11.76 -12.81
CA GLU A 140 -11.75 -11.08 -11.61
C GLU A 140 -10.84 -9.92 -11.22
N VAL A 141 -11.46 -8.80 -10.85
CA VAL A 141 -10.82 -7.67 -10.17
C VAL A 141 -11.39 -7.55 -8.77
N ILE A 142 -10.52 -7.69 -7.76
CA ILE A 142 -10.87 -7.52 -6.35
C ILE A 142 -10.47 -6.12 -5.92
N LEU A 143 -11.43 -5.31 -5.52
CA LEU A 143 -11.20 -3.96 -4.99
C LEU A 143 -10.89 -4.05 -3.50
N ALA A 144 -9.63 -3.83 -3.13
CA ALA A 144 -9.12 -3.89 -1.76
C ALA A 144 -8.62 -2.51 -1.28
N LEU A 145 -9.41 -1.47 -1.56
CA LEU A 145 -9.11 -0.10 -1.14
C LEU A 145 -9.65 0.20 0.27
N PRO A 146 -9.13 1.25 0.94
CA PRO A 146 -9.59 1.66 2.26
C PRO A 146 -11.11 1.89 2.30
N THR A 147 -11.71 1.62 3.46
CA THR A 147 -13.16 1.79 3.65
C THR A 147 -13.53 3.24 4.02
N THR A 148 -12.83 4.21 3.43
CA THR A 148 -13.08 5.64 3.54
C THR A 148 -13.96 6.13 2.39
N MET A 149 -14.38 7.39 2.43
CA MET A 149 -15.14 8.03 1.35
C MET A 149 -14.32 8.10 0.06
N GLU A 150 -13.02 8.39 0.18
CA GLU A 150 -12.07 8.45 -0.93
C GLU A 150 -11.88 7.06 -1.56
N GLY A 151 -11.73 6.01 -0.73
CA GLY A 151 -11.63 4.63 -1.21
C GLY A 151 -12.90 4.16 -1.90
N ASP A 152 -14.08 4.47 -1.37
CA ASP A 152 -15.37 4.15 -2.00
C ASP A 152 -15.57 4.93 -3.32
N THR A 153 -15.17 6.21 -3.37
CA THR A 153 -15.17 7.02 -4.59
C THR A 153 -14.27 6.42 -5.66
N THR A 154 -13.06 6.00 -5.26
CA THR A 154 -12.08 5.37 -6.15
C THR A 154 -12.59 4.03 -6.66
N ASN A 155 -13.17 3.19 -5.80
CA ASN A 155 -13.82 1.93 -6.19
C ASN A 155 -14.90 2.14 -7.24
N PHE A 156 -15.78 3.13 -7.02
CA PHE A 156 -16.84 3.45 -7.98
C PHE A 156 -16.28 3.97 -9.30
N TYR A 157 -15.23 4.79 -9.27
CA TYR A 157 -14.59 5.28 -10.48
C TYR A 157 -13.97 4.15 -11.29
N ILE A 158 -13.21 3.23 -10.65
CA ILE A 158 -12.63 2.05 -11.30
C ILE A 158 -13.72 1.17 -11.91
N TYR A 159 -14.77 0.88 -11.15
CA TYR A 159 -15.93 0.12 -11.64
C TYR A 159 -16.50 0.72 -12.92
N ARG A 160 -16.74 2.04 -12.95
CA ARG A 160 -17.26 2.74 -14.13
C ARG A 160 -16.30 2.69 -15.32
N ARG A 161 -14.99 2.79 -15.07
CA ARG A 161 -13.96 2.69 -16.12
C ARG A 161 -13.93 1.29 -16.74
N ILE A 162 -14.02 0.24 -15.95
CA ILE A 162 -14.06 -1.16 -16.43
C ILE A 162 -15.33 -1.39 -17.25
N GLN A 163 -16.50 -0.96 -16.77
CA GLN A 163 -17.76 -1.07 -17.52
C GLN A 163 -17.71 -0.33 -18.86
N ASN A 164 -17.18 0.89 -18.88
CA ASN A 164 -17.08 1.68 -20.11
C ASN A 164 -16.07 1.08 -21.12
N ALA A 165 -15.09 0.33 -20.65
CA ALA A 165 -14.16 -0.40 -21.51
C ALA A 165 -14.78 -1.68 -22.12
N GLY A 166 -15.99 -2.06 -21.73
CA GLY A 166 -16.69 -3.25 -22.22
C GLY A 166 -16.08 -4.58 -21.77
N ALA A 167 -15.29 -4.58 -20.68
CA ALA A 167 -14.67 -5.78 -20.16
C ALA A 167 -15.72 -6.61 -19.37
N GLU A 168 -15.93 -7.85 -19.80
CA GLU A 168 -16.81 -8.80 -19.12
C GLU A 168 -15.98 -9.60 -18.10
N LEU A 169 -15.87 -9.05 -16.88
CA LEU A 169 -15.18 -9.69 -15.77
C LEU A 169 -15.95 -9.50 -14.46
N LYS A 170 -15.66 -10.35 -13.49
CA LYS A 170 -16.22 -10.23 -12.14
C LYS A 170 -15.49 -9.10 -11.40
N ILE A 171 -16.25 -8.19 -10.79
CA ILE A 171 -15.72 -7.17 -9.89
C ILE A 171 -16.22 -7.48 -8.48
N SER A 172 -15.31 -7.71 -7.57
CA SER A 172 -15.60 -7.97 -6.16
C SER A 172 -14.86 -6.96 -5.27
N GLN A 173 -15.22 -6.91 -4.00
CA GLN A 173 -14.46 -6.15 -3.01
C GLN A 173 -14.23 -6.98 -1.77
N ILE A 174 -13.20 -6.65 -0.99
CA ILE A 174 -12.95 -7.32 0.28
C ILE A 174 -14.16 -7.18 1.22
N ALA A 175 -14.46 -8.24 1.96
CA ALA A 175 -15.58 -8.26 2.89
C ALA A 175 -15.40 -7.20 3.97
N ARG A 176 -16.48 -6.49 4.28
CA ARG A 176 -16.57 -5.50 5.36
C ARG A 176 -17.42 -6.07 6.47
N GLY A 177 -16.86 -6.14 7.68
CA GLY A 177 -17.59 -6.74 8.79
C GLY A 177 -16.89 -6.58 10.13
N VAL A 178 -17.47 -7.20 11.16
CA VAL A 178 -16.92 -7.21 12.51
C VAL A 178 -15.60 -7.99 12.52
N ALA A 179 -14.57 -7.41 13.14
CA ALA A 179 -13.28 -8.06 13.25
C ALA A 179 -13.35 -9.31 14.14
N VAL A 180 -12.59 -10.35 13.76
CA VAL A 180 -12.50 -11.59 14.54
C VAL A 180 -11.95 -11.31 15.93
N GLY A 181 -12.64 -11.79 16.96
CA GLY A 181 -12.29 -11.59 18.37
C GLY A 181 -12.86 -10.32 19.00
N ASN A 182 -13.52 -9.44 18.23
CA ASN A 182 -14.22 -8.29 18.78
C ASN A 182 -15.60 -8.68 19.36
N GLN A 183 -15.97 -7.99 20.43
CA GLN A 183 -17.34 -8.04 20.97
C GLN A 183 -18.21 -7.03 20.22
N LEU A 184 -19.50 -7.37 20.00
CA LEU A 184 -20.41 -6.53 19.22
C LEU A 184 -20.61 -5.14 19.84
N GLU A 185 -20.55 -5.04 21.17
CA GLU A 185 -20.71 -3.77 21.91
C GLU A 185 -19.60 -2.74 21.64
N TYR A 186 -18.41 -3.19 21.18
CA TYR A 186 -17.29 -2.30 20.82
C TYR A 186 -17.20 -2.03 19.32
N THR A 187 -18.15 -2.55 18.53
CA THR A 187 -18.18 -2.32 17.09
C THR A 187 -19.01 -1.07 16.81
N ASP A 188 -18.51 -0.19 15.97
CA ASP A 188 -19.25 1.00 15.55
C ASP A 188 -20.54 0.63 14.79
N GLU A 189 -21.54 1.51 14.88
CA GLU A 189 -22.90 1.27 14.34
C GLU A 189 -22.91 1.04 12.83
N ILE A 190 -22.00 1.70 12.08
CA ILE A 190 -21.93 1.59 10.63
C ILE A 190 -21.40 0.21 10.24
N THR A 191 -20.31 -0.23 10.88
CA THR A 191 -19.72 -1.56 10.65
C THR A 191 -20.71 -2.66 11.06
N LEU A 192 -21.37 -2.52 12.20
CA LEU A 192 -22.36 -3.51 12.66
C LEU A 192 -23.55 -3.57 11.70
N GLY A 193 -24.09 -2.43 11.28
CA GLY A 193 -25.18 -2.34 10.32
C GLY A 193 -24.84 -2.99 8.98
N ARG A 194 -23.65 -2.70 8.43
CA ARG A 194 -23.15 -3.33 7.19
C ARG A 194 -22.98 -4.84 7.34
N SER A 195 -22.49 -5.31 8.49
CA SER A 195 -22.33 -6.75 8.78
C SER A 195 -23.67 -7.49 8.79
N ILE A 196 -24.72 -6.87 9.30
CA ILE A 196 -26.09 -7.44 9.30
C ILE A 196 -26.66 -7.49 7.89
N VAL A 197 -26.49 -6.42 7.11
CA VAL A 197 -26.97 -6.36 5.71
C VAL A 197 -26.27 -7.39 4.84
N ASN A 198 -24.93 -7.51 4.96
CA ASN A 198 -24.09 -8.40 4.17
C ASN A 198 -23.85 -9.77 4.84
N ARG A 199 -24.69 -10.18 5.78
CA ARG A 199 -24.57 -11.46 6.48
C ARG A 199 -24.53 -12.63 5.51
N THR A 200 -23.68 -13.57 5.80
CA THR A 200 -23.57 -14.83 5.05
C THR A 200 -24.37 -15.94 5.74
N GLU A 201 -24.81 -16.93 4.96
CA GLU A 201 -25.48 -18.12 5.52
C GLU A 201 -24.48 -18.92 6.39
N PHE A 202 -24.92 -19.29 7.57
CA PHE A 202 -24.12 -20.13 8.45
C PHE A 202 -24.13 -21.57 7.89
N LYS A 203 -22.94 -22.06 7.54
CA LYS A 203 -22.73 -23.46 7.14
C LYS A 203 -21.93 -24.12 8.26
N GLY A 204 -22.59 -24.99 9.02
CA GLY A 204 -22.00 -25.78 10.10
C GLY A 204 -21.06 -26.88 9.61
#